data_f83b87aee16c779ff78d9330c6ce2987
#
_entry.id   f83b87aee16c779ff78d9330c6ce2987
#
_cell.length_a   1.000
_cell.length_b   1.000
_cell.length_c   1.000
_cell.angle_alpha   90.00
_cell.angle_beta   90.00
_cell.angle_gamma   90.00
#
_symmetry.space_group_name_H-M   'P 1'
#
loop_
_entity.id
_entity.type
_entity.pdbx_description
1 polymer ?
#
loop_
_entity_poly.entity_id
_entity_poly.type
_entity_poly.pdbx_seq_one_letter_code
_entity_poly.pdbx_strand_id
1 'polypeptide(L)'
;MLVVITGASQGIGYAVAEAFAVAGHTLCICSKTASRLKEATESLQKKYPNAIIHSKQADLSKQADCNAFGNWCLSLGTPHILINNAGFFLPGNLMEEEQDVLESQIAANLYSAYHTSRAIVPAMIKAGAGHIFNICSIASLHAYPQGGSYSISKYALEGFSKNLREELKDKGIKVTGVYPGATYTNSWAGSGVAPSRIMEAEDIAKMIFAATQLSPQAVVEDIVMRPLLGDL
;
A
#
# COMPACT_ATOMS: atom_id res chain seq x y z
N MET A 1 17.39 -3.39 5.43
CA MET A 1 16.71 -2.10 5.13
C MET A 1 15.54 -1.95 6.08
N LEU A 2 15.12 -0.72 6.39
CA LEU A 2 13.87 -0.43 7.10
C LEU A 2 12.76 -0.23 6.08
N VAL A 3 11.69 -1.01 6.19
CA VAL A 3 10.54 -1.02 5.27
C VAL A 3 9.28 -0.65 6.05
N VAL A 4 8.58 0.38 5.61
CA VAL A 4 7.32 0.83 6.20
C VAL A 4 6.18 0.35 5.32
N ILE A 5 5.18 -0.34 5.90
CA ILE A 5 4.03 -0.88 5.17
C ILE A 5 2.75 -0.49 5.89
N THR A 6 1.90 0.28 5.24
CA THR A 6 0.61 0.67 5.79
C THR A 6 -0.47 -0.37 5.43
N GLY A 7 -1.43 -0.61 6.34
CA GLY A 7 -2.51 -1.57 6.10
C GLY A 7 -2.02 -3.02 5.98
N ALA A 8 -1.03 -3.42 6.79
CA ALA A 8 -0.31 -4.69 6.65
C ALA A 8 -0.90 -5.87 7.45
N SER A 9 -2.13 -5.76 7.98
CA SER A 9 -2.72 -6.85 8.78
C SER A 9 -3.36 -7.97 7.96
N GLN A 10 -3.54 -7.78 6.66
CA GLN A 10 -4.17 -8.75 5.75
C GLN A 10 -3.92 -8.39 4.28
N GLY A 11 -4.28 -9.31 3.36
CA GLY A 11 -4.27 -9.08 1.91
C GLY A 11 -2.89 -8.67 1.38
N ILE A 12 -2.88 -7.75 0.41
CA ILE A 12 -1.64 -7.31 -0.27
C ILE A 12 -0.59 -6.81 0.73
N GLY A 13 -0.99 -5.96 1.70
CA GLY A 13 -0.05 -5.42 2.68
C GLY A 13 0.61 -6.49 3.55
N TYR A 14 -0.12 -7.55 3.92
CA TYR A 14 0.44 -8.69 4.65
C TYR A 14 1.39 -9.51 3.77
N ALA A 15 1.01 -9.81 2.54
CA ALA A 15 1.86 -10.55 1.60
C ALA A 15 3.17 -9.78 1.30
N VAL A 16 3.09 -8.44 1.17
CA VAL A 16 4.29 -7.59 1.03
C VAL A 16 5.15 -7.67 2.30
N ALA A 17 4.54 -7.57 3.50
CA ALA A 17 5.28 -7.70 4.76
C ALA A 17 6.00 -9.05 4.85
N GLU A 18 5.35 -10.13 4.42
CA GLU A 18 5.91 -11.47 4.37
C GLU A 18 7.12 -11.55 3.42
N ALA A 19 7.01 -11.02 2.20
CA ALA A 19 8.09 -11.04 1.23
C ALA A 19 9.36 -10.32 1.74
N PHE A 20 9.19 -9.19 2.44
CA PHE A 20 10.32 -8.47 3.05
C PHE A 20 10.84 -9.12 4.34
N ALA A 21 9.98 -9.78 5.12
CA ALA A 21 10.40 -10.53 6.30
C ALA A 21 11.29 -11.73 5.93
N VAL A 22 10.92 -12.50 4.89
CA VAL A 22 11.74 -13.60 4.33
C VAL A 22 13.13 -13.11 3.94
N ALA A 23 13.21 -11.91 3.36
CA ALA A 23 14.48 -11.31 2.92
C ALA A 23 15.29 -10.68 4.07
N GLY A 24 14.85 -10.81 5.34
CA GLY A 24 15.58 -10.34 6.52
C GLY A 24 15.55 -8.82 6.71
N HIS A 25 14.54 -8.13 6.18
CA HIS A 25 14.39 -6.70 6.37
C HIS A 25 13.70 -6.38 7.70
N THR A 26 14.00 -5.21 8.26
CA THR A 26 13.27 -4.66 9.41
C THR A 26 11.98 -4.02 8.93
N LEU A 27 10.85 -4.40 9.53
CA LEU A 27 9.53 -3.93 9.15
C LEU A 27 8.93 -2.98 10.18
N CYS A 28 8.31 -1.91 9.71
CA CYS A 28 7.37 -1.08 10.47
C CYS A 28 6.00 -1.23 9.83
N ILE A 29 5.08 -1.89 10.50
CA ILE A 29 3.74 -2.16 9.97
C ILE A 29 2.66 -1.49 10.80
N CYS A 30 1.56 -1.11 10.15
CA CYS A 30 0.39 -0.62 10.86
C CYS A 30 -0.93 -1.14 10.27
N SER A 31 -1.96 -1.06 11.10
CA SER A 31 -3.36 -1.29 10.71
C SER A 31 -4.29 -0.55 11.68
N LYS A 32 -5.50 -0.25 11.23
CA LYS A 32 -6.56 0.36 12.03
C LYS A 32 -7.03 -0.57 13.15
N THR A 33 -7.16 -1.87 12.89
CA THR A 33 -7.71 -2.86 13.82
C THR A 33 -6.59 -3.50 14.63
N ALA A 34 -6.53 -3.21 15.93
CA ALA A 34 -5.48 -3.68 16.84
C ALA A 34 -5.37 -5.20 16.91
N SER A 35 -6.51 -5.93 17.00
CA SER A 35 -6.51 -7.40 17.08
C SER A 35 -5.92 -8.03 15.83
N ARG A 36 -6.36 -7.61 14.63
CA ARG A 36 -5.82 -8.11 13.35
C ARG A 36 -4.33 -7.79 13.18
N LEU A 37 -3.90 -6.59 13.62
CA LEU A 37 -2.49 -6.22 13.58
C LEU A 37 -1.65 -7.12 14.48
N LYS A 38 -2.13 -7.40 15.70
CA LYS A 38 -1.47 -8.31 16.63
C LYS A 38 -1.34 -9.71 16.04
N GLU A 39 -2.43 -10.28 15.55
CA GLU A 39 -2.45 -11.61 14.90
C GLU A 39 -1.47 -11.68 13.72
N ALA A 40 -1.47 -10.66 12.85
CA ALA A 40 -0.55 -10.57 11.71
C ALA A 40 0.92 -10.51 12.17
N THR A 41 1.21 -9.69 13.19
CA THR A 41 2.57 -9.56 13.74
C THR A 41 3.05 -10.87 14.34
N GLU A 42 2.23 -11.53 15.15
CA GLU A 42 2.54 -12.82 15.77
C GLU A 42 2.74 -13.92 14.72
N SER A 43 1.88 -13.95 13.68
CA SER A 43 2.00 -14.88 12.57
C SER A 43 3.31 -14.71 11.81
N LEU A 44 3.65 -13.48 11.42
CA LEU A 44 4.92 -13.17 10.75
C LEU A 44 6.12 -13.52 11.64
N GLN A 45 6.08 -13.17 12.92
CA GLN A 45 7.18 -13.45 13.86
C GLN A 45 7.37 -14.97 14.08
N LYS A 46 6.27 -15.73 14.15
CA LYS A 46 6.31 -17.20 14.27
C LYS A 46 6.89 -17.85 13.01
N LYS A 47 6.48 -17.34 11.83
CA LYS A 47 6.91 -17.89 10.52
C LYS A 47 8.36 -17.51 10.20
N TYR A 48 8.78 -16.31 10.63
CA TYR A 48 10.11 -15.73 10.39
C TYR A 48 10.75 -15.26 11.70
N PRO A 49 11.27 -16.17 12.54
CA PRO A 49 11.76 -15.84 13.89
C PRO A 49 12.89 -14.81 13.92
N ASN A 50 13.67 -14.72 12.85
CA ASN A 50 14.79 -13.78 12.72
C ASN A 50 14.39 -12.42 12.16
N ALA A 51 13.13 -12.24 11.74
CA ALA A 51 12.65 -10.96 11.22
C ALA A 51 12.42 -9.96 12.37
N ILE A 52 12.85 -8.73 12.18
CA ILE A 52 12.58 -7.63 13.12
C ILE A 52 11.31 -6.93 12.65
N ILE A 53 10.22 -7.09 13.41
CA ILE A 53 8.90 -6.56 13.05
C ILE A 53 8.40 -5.64 14.16
N HIS A 54 8.30 -4.36 13.85
CA HIS A 54 7.68 -3.35 14.68
C HIS A 54 6.26 -3.10 14.19
N SER A 55 5.28 -3.10 15.09
CA SER A 55 3.89 -2.84 14.72
C SER A 55 3.27 -1.75 15.61
N LYS A 56 2.46 -0.89 14.99
CA LYS A 56 1.75 0.20 15.68
C LYS A 56 0.35 0.34 15.13
N GLN A 57 -0.66 0.32 16.00
CA GLN A 57 -2.02 0.63 15.60
C GLN A 57 -2.10 2.09 15.14
N ALA A 58 -2.74 2.32 13.97
CA ALA A 58 -3.01 3.65 13.44
C ALA A 58 -4.21 3.62 12.50
N ASP A 59 -5.14 4.56 12.67
CA ASP A 59 -6.23 4.82 11.73
C ASP A 59 -5.78 5.91 10.73
N LEU A 60 -5.17 5.48 9.63
CA LEU A 60 -4.58 6.40 8.65
C LEU A 60 -5.61 7.20 7.84
N SER A 61 -6.91 7.03 8.05
CA SER A 61 -7.90 7.99 7.58
C SER A 61 -7.82 9.34 8.33
N LYS A 62 -7.04 9.39 9.42
CA LYS A 62 -6.83 10.58 10.26
C LYS A 62 -5.41 11.10 10.09
N GLN A 63 -5.27 12.36 9.72
CA GLN A 63 -3.95 13.01 9.56
C GLN A 63 -3.08 12.92 10.81
N ALA A 64 -3.66 13.06 12.00
CA ALA A 64 -2.91 12.98 13.26
C ALA A 64 -2.25 11.60 13.44
N ASP A 65 -2.97 10.52 13.11
CA ASP A 65 -2.46 9.16 13.19
C ASP A 65 -1.38 8.90 12.13
N CYS A 66 -1.53 9.44 10.91
CA CYS A 66 -0.49 9.38 9.88
C CYS A 66 0.81 10.03 10.36
N ASN A 67 0.73 11.22 10.93
CA ASN A 67 1.88 11.94 11.48
C ASN A 67 2.51 11.18 12.66
N ALA A 68 1.68 10.68 13.58
CA ALA A 68 2.15 9.92 14.73
C ALA A 68 2.79 8.58 14.34
N PHE A 69 2.27 7.91 13.31
CA PHE A 69 2.86 6.70 12.74
C PHE A 69 4.18 7.00 12.02
N GLY A 70 4.21 8.02 11.17
CA GLY A 70 5.42 8.43 10.46
C GLY A 70 6.56 8.81 11.42
N ASN A 71 6.29 9.64 12.43
CA ASN A 71 7.27 10.01 13.45
C ASN A 71 7.78 8.81 14.25
N TRP A 72 6.90 7.86 14.55
CA TRP A 72 7.30 6.62 15.21
C TRP A 72 8.20 5.76 14.32
N CYS A 73 7.91 5.64 13.02
CA CYS A 73 8.81 4.95 12.09
C CYS A 73 10.19 5.61 12.07
N LEU A 74 10.23 6.94 12.02
CA LEU A 74 11.50 7.70 12.02
C LEU A 74 12.30 7.54 13.32
N SER A 75 11.66 7.27 14.45
CA SER A 75 12.38 6.98 15.71
C SER A 75 13.10 5.62 15.68
N LEU A 76 12.72 4.73 14.75
CA LEU A 76 13.36 3.42 14.54
C LEU A 76 14.46 3.46 13.47
N GLY A 77 14.54 4.54 12.70
CA GLY A 77 15.53 4.76 11.66
C GLY A 77 14.96 5.46 10.43
N THR A 78 15.81 5.75 9.45
CA THR A 78 15.37 6.29 8.17
C THR A 78 14.80 5.17 7.29
N PRO A 79 13.51 5.21 6.90
CA PRO A 79 12.94 4.22 6.01
C PRO A 79 13.62 4.24 4.64
N HIS A 80 13.92 3.06 4.11
CA HIS A 80 14.44 2.87 2.75
C HIS A 80 13.30 2.64 1.76
N ILE A 81 12.21 2.03 2.23
CA ILE A 81 11.05 1.69 1.42
C ILE A 81 9.79 2.10 2.18
N LEU A 82 8.86 2.77 1.48
CA LEU A 82 7.53 3.10 1.96
C LEU A 82 6.49 2.47 1.05
N ILE A 83 5.63 1.60 1.60
CA ILE A 83 4.51 0.99 0.89
C ILE A 83 3.21 1.61 1.41
N ASN A 84 2.64 2.52 0.65
CA ASN A 84 1.32 3.09 0.89
C ASN A 84 0.25 2.12 0.38
N ASN A 85 -0.16 1.19 1.25
CA ASN A 85 -1.14 0.15 0.93
C ASN A 85 -2.46 0.32 1.68
N ALA A 86 -2.50 1.11 2.76
CA ALA A 86 -3.74 1.34 3.50
C ALA A 86 -4.85 1.87 2.57
N GLY A 87 -6.02 1.25 2.68
CA GLY A 87 -7.19 1.59 1.88
C GLY A 87 -8.27 0.54 1.98
N PHE A 88 -9.43 0.83 1.42
CA PHE A 88 -10.53 -0.13 1.29
C PHE A 88 -11.34 0.13 0.03
N PHE A 89 -12.07 -0.88 -0.38
CA PHE A 89 -13.00 -0.86 -1.49
C PHE A 89 -14.43 -0.91 -0.95
N LEU A 90 -15.26 0.02 -1.39
CA LEU A 90 -16.69 0.00 -1.22
C LEU A 90 -17.31 0.23 -2.60
N PRO A 91 -17.98 -0.79 -3.18
CA PRO A 91 -18.64 -0.64 -4.47
C PRO A 91 -19.89 0.24 -4.35
N GLY A 92 -20.21 0.99 -5.40
CA GLY A 92 -21.41 1.79 -5.45
C GLY A 92 -21.53 2.56 -6.76
N ASN A 93 -22.75 2.96 -7.11
CA ASN A 93 -23.02 3.88 -8.19
C ASN A 93 -23.08 5.30 -7.63
N LEU A 94 -22.38 6.26 -8.23
CA LEU A 94 -22.23 7.62 -7.71
C LEU A 94 -23.55 8.31 -7.30
N MET A 95 -24.63 8.02 -8.02
CA MET A 95 -25.92 8.65 -7.74
C MET A 95 -26.74 7.92 -6.65
N GLU A 96 -26.26 6.78 -6.17
CA GLU A 96 -26.93 5.90 -5.22
C GLU A 96 -26.13 5.70 -3.93
N GLU A 97 -24.87 6.12 -3.91
CA GLU A 97 -24.02 6.03 -2.73
C GLU A 97 -24.58 6.86 -1.57
N GLU A 98 -24.41 6.36 -0.35
CA GLU A 98 -24.73 7.11 0.86
C GLU A 98 -23.84 8.35 1.01
N GLN A 99 -24.28 9.29 1.83
CA GLN A 99 -23.45 10.44 2.20
C GLN A 99 -22.15 9.98 2.83
N ASP A 100 -21.07 10.78 2.67
CA ASP A 100 -19.75 10.55 3.24
C ASP A 100 -18.98 9.34 2.66
N VAL A 101 -19.50 8.63 1.65
CA VAL A 101 -18.77 7.51 1.02
C VAL A 101 -17.54 8.01 0.29
N LEU A 102 -17.65 9.08 -0.50
CA LEU A 102 -16.51 9.68 -1.20
C LEU A 102 -15.44 10.16 -0.19
N GLU A 103 -15.85 10.92 0.81
CA GLU A 103 -14.95 11.44 1.84
C GLU A 103 -14.21 10.33 2.57
N SER A 104 -14.92 9.26 2.94
CA SER A 104 -14.33 8.13 3.64
C SER A 104 -13.32 7.37 2.77
N GLN A 105 -13.62 7.19 1.48
CA GLN A 105 -12.70 6.53 0.55
C GLN A 105 -11.50 7.43 0.19
N ILE A 106 -11.70 8.72 0.01
CA ILE A 106 -10.59 9.68 -0.16
C ILE A 106 -9.70 9.70 1.08
N ALA A 107 -10.30 9.75 2.27
CA ALA A 107 -9.52 9.74 3.52
C ALA A 107 -8.67 8.48 3.68
N ALA A 108 -9.23 7.31 3.37
CA ALA A 108 -8.51 6.05 3.53
C ALA A 108 -7.55 5.75 2.38
N ASN A 109 -7.92 6.01 1.12
CA ASN A 109 -7.16 5.58 -0.04
C ASN A 109 -6.13 6.63 -0.51
N LEU A 110 -6.43 7.93 -0.34
CA LEU A 110 -5.55 9.02 -0.75
C LEU A 110 -4.85 9.69 0.44
N TYR A 111 -5.62 10.22 1.41
CA TYR A 111 -5.02 11.02 2.49
C TYR A 111 -4.12 10.19 3.38
N SER A 112 -4.38 8.90 3.55
CA SER A 112 -3.46 7.98 4.24
C SER A 112 -2.07 7.99 3.59
N ALA A 113 -2.00 7.83 2.27
CA ALA A 113 -0.75 7.85 1.50
C ALA A 113 -0.11 9.25 1.50
N TYR A 114 -0.91 10.30 1.29
CA TYR A 114 -0.45 11.68 1.26
C TYR A 114 0.19 12.10 2.59
N HIS A 115 -0.51 11.94 3.71
CA HIS A 115 -0.01 12.40 5.02
C HIS A 115 1.14 11.52 5.54
N THR A 116 1.09 10.20 5.33
CA THR A 116 2.20 9.30 5.70
C THR A 116 3.46 9.63 4.90
N SER A 117 3.32 9.86 3.60
CA SER A 117 4.46 10.27 2.75
C SER A 117 5.03 11.61 3.23
N ARG A 118 4.21 12.60 3.53
CA ARG A 118 4.68 13.91 4.04
C ARG A 118 5.43 13.79 5.37
N ALA A 119 5.08 12.83 6.20
CA ALA A 119 5.79 12.59 7.46
C ALA A 119 7.14 11.88 7.25
N ILE A 120 7.25 10.99 6.28
CA ILE A 120 8.42 10.09 6.12
C ILE A 120 9.40 10.61 5.05
N VAL A 121 8.91 11.06 3.90
CA VAL A 121 9.72 11.39 2.72
C VAL A 121 10.79 12.46 2.97
N PRO A 122 10.59 13.49 3.83
CA PRO A 122 11.67 14.43 4.14
C PRO A 122 12.95 13.77 4.67
N ALA A 123 12.83 12.67 5.44
CA ALA A 123 13.99 11.92 5.91
C ALA A 123 14.68 11.13 4.79
N MET A 124 13.89 10.56 3.86
CA MET A 124 14.43 9.91 2.66
C MET A 124 15.18 10.91 1.76
N ILE A 125 14.61 12.11 1.56
CA ILE A 125 15.26 13.20 0.80
C ILE A 125 16.61 13.55 1.44
N LYS A 126 16.65 13.72 2.76
CA LYS A 126 17.89 13.99 3.48
C LYS A 126 18.92 12.87 3.33
N ALA A 127 18.48 11.63 3.22
CA ALA A 127 19.32 10.46 2.98
C ALA A 127 19.76 10.32 1.51
N GLY A 128 19.11 11.01 0.57
CA GLY A 128 19.39 10.93 -0.86
C GLY A 128 19.01 9.58 -1.49
N ALA A 129 18.17 8.78 -0.83
CA ALA A 129 17.78 7.45 -1.31
C ALA A 129 16.43 7.03 -0.71
N GLY A 130 15.62 6.34 -1.51
CA GLY A 130 14.34 5.77 -1.07
C GLY A 130 13.54 5.17 -2.22
N HIS A 131 12.55 4.35 -1.89
CA HIS A 131 11.60 3.84 -2.85
C HIS A 131 10.19 3.86 -2.26
N ILE A 132 9.28 4.55 -2.91
CA ILE A 132 7.88 4.68 -2.51
C ILE A 132 7.03 3.84 -3.46
N PHE A 133 6.16 3.00 -2.92
CA PHE A 133 5.14 2.28 -3.66
C PHE A 133 3.76 2.76 -3.23
N ASN A 134 2.94 3.16 -4.18
CA ASN A 134 1.54 3.51 -3.93
C ASN A 134 0.65 2.40 -4.51
N ILE A 135 -0.10 1.70 -3.65
CA ILE A 135 -1.01 0.65 -4.08
C ILE A 135 -2.29 1.29 -4.61
N CYS A 136 -2.22 1.61 -5.90
CA CYS A 136 -3.33 2.08 -6.71
C CYS A 136 -4.32 0.93 -7.03
N SER A 137 -4.90 0.92 -8.21
CA SER A 137 -5.78 -0.13 -8.72
C SER A 137 -5.91 0.01 -10.22
N ILE A 138 -6.37 -1.01 -10.92
CA ILE A 138 -6.87 -0.82 -12.30
C ILE A 138 -8.01 0.21 -12.35
N ALA A 139 -8.74 0.38 -11.24
CA ALA A 139 -9.73 1.44 -11.04
C ALA A 139 -9.14 2.87 -11.09
N SER A 140 -7.82 3.01 -11.02
CA SER A 140 -7.11 4.28 -11.26
C SER A 140 -6.95 4.59 -12.75
N LEU A 141 -7.06 3.58 -13.61
CA LEU A 141 -6.78 3.69 -15.04
C LEU A 141 -8.06 3.68 -15.89
N HIS A 142 -9.08 2.99 -15.41
CA HIS A 142 -10.35 2.83 -16.12
C HIS A 142 -11.53 2.87 -15.14
N ALA A 143 -12.56 3.63 -15.49
CA ALA A 143 -13.85 3.55 -14.80
C ALA A 143 -14.55 2.24 -15.13
N TYR A 144 -15.33 1.71 -14.20
CA TYR A 144 -16.12 0.49 -14.38
C TYR A 144 -17.46 0.59 -13.60
N PRO A 145 -18.46 -0.22 -13.94
CA PRO A 145 -19.74 -0.22 -13.21
C PRO A 145 -19.53 -0.47 -11.70
N GLN A 146 -20.25 0.26 -10.86
CA GLN A 146 -20.12 0.22 -9.40
C GLN A 146 -18.73 0.62 -8.87
N GLY A 147 -17.88 1.25 -9.69
CA GLY A 147 -16.59 1.78 -9.27
C GLY A 147 -16.70 3.04 -8.40
N GLY A 148 -17.71 3.86 -8.64
CA GLY A 148 -18.13 5.01 -7.84
C GLY A 148 -17.00 5.83 -7.22
N SER A 149 -17.18 6.19 -5.97
CA SER A 149 -16.20 6.93 -5.16
C SER A 149 -14.85 6.21 -5.00
N TYR A 150 -14.84 4.86 -5.08
CA TYR A 150 -13.59 4.12 -5.06
C TYR A 150 -12.69 4.47 -6.25
N SER A 151 -13.23 4.45 -7.46
CA SER A 151 -12.47 4.83 -8.66
C SER A 151 -11.93 6.26 -8.51
N ILE A 152 -12.75 7.20 -8.08
CA ILE A 152 -12.33 8.61 -7.86
C ILE A 152 -11.13 8.65 -6.91
N SER A 153 -11.20 7.94 -5.77
CA SER A 153 -10.11 7.91 -4.79
C SER A 153 -8.83 7.30 -5.36
N LYS A 154 -8.94 6.30 -6.23
CA LYS A 154 -7.80 5.62 -6.85
C LYS A 154 -7.21 6.41 -8.03
N TYR A 155 -8.01 7.14 -8.82
CA TYR A 155 -7.50 8.12 -9.77
C TYR A 155 -6.72 9.24 -9.06
N ALA A 156 -7.24 9.72 -7.93
CA ALA A 156 -6.55 10.74 -7.14
C ALA A 156 -5.21 10.22 -6.57
N LEU A 157 -5.15 8.96 -6.12
CA LEU A 157 -3.91 8.33 -5.66
C LEU A 157 -2.89 8.15 -6.80
N GLU A 158 -3.35 7.83 -8.01
CA GLU A 158 -2.51 7.79 -9.21
C GLU A 158 -1.91 9.17 -9.51
N GLY A 159 -2.74 10.21 -9.52
CA GLY A 159 -2.29 11.58 -9.69
C GLY A 159 -1.23 11.98 -8.64
N PHE A 160 -1.47 11.63 -7.38
CA PHE A 160 -0.49 11.81 -6.31
C PHE A 160 0.81 11.05 -6.58
N SER A 161 0.74 9.78 -7.03
CA SER A 161 1.91 8.96 -7.33
C SER A 161 2.77 9.57 -8.44
N LYS A 162 2.14 10.03 -9.52
CA LYS A 162 2.84 10.67 -10.66
C LYS A 162 3.50 12.01 -10.26
N ASN A 163 2.82 12.83 -9.47
CA ASN A 163 3.39 14.08 -8.96
C ASN A 163 4.59 13.82 -8.03
N LEU A 164 4.47 12.86 -7.11
CA LEU A 164 5.59 12.47 -6.24
C LEU A 164 6.80 12.00 -7.06
N ARG A 165 6.59 11.21 -8.11
CA ARG A 165 7.68 10.74 -9.00
C ARG A 165 8.41 11.92 -9.61
N GLU A 166 7.67 12.88 -10.17
CA GLU A 166 8.24 14.05 -10.79
C GLU A 166 9.01 14.94 -9.81
N GLU A 167 8.48 15.15 -8.62
CA GLU A 167 9.10 15.98 -7.59
C GLU A 167 10.35 15.33 -6.93
N LEU A 168 10.46 13.99 -6.94
CA LEU A 168 11.45 13.25 -6.16
C LEU A 168 12.55 12.59 -7.00
N LYS A 169 12.43 12.51 -8.32
CA LYS A 169 13.42 11.87 -9.20
C LYS A 169 14.83 12.45 -9.05
N ASP A 170 14.94 13.77 -8.96
CA ASP A 170 16.23 14.46 -8.78
C ASP A 170 16.77 14.40 -7.33
N LYS A 171 16.03 13.80 -6.42
CA LYS A 171 16.40 13.62 -5.00
C LYS A 171 16.82 12.20 -4.67
N GLY A 172 17.01 11.35 -5.68
CA GLY A 172 17.41 9.96 -5.52
C GLY A 172 16.31 9.03 -4.99
N ILE A 173 15.04 9.43 -5.10
CA ILE A 173 13.90 8.66 -4.60
C ILE A 173 13.08 8.14 -5.77
N LYS A 174 12.86 6.84 -5.79
CA LYS A 174 12.01 6.15 -6.75
C LYS A 174 10.55 6.17 -6.29
N VAL A 175 9.61 6.28 -7.24
CA VAL A 175 8.18 6.18 -6.96
C VAL A 175 7.54 5.26 -7.97
N THR A 176 6.90 4.19 -7.48
CA THR A 176 6.22 3.17 -8.28
C THR A 176 4.72 3.18 -7.97
N GLY A 177 3.89 3.33 -8.99
CA GLY A 177 2.47 3.03 -8.95
C GLY A 177 2.25 1.54 -9.12
N VAL A 178 1.44 0.92 -8.27
CA VAL A 178 1.06 -0.49 -8.39
C VAL A 178 -0.44 -0.56 -8.65
N TYR A 179 -0.84 -1.19 -9.74
CA TYR A 179 -2.23 -1.19 -10.23
C TYR A 179 -2.77 -2.62 -10.31
N PRO A 180 -3.12 -3.23 -9.17
CA PRO A 180 -3.71 -4.56 -9.18
C PRO A 180 -5.13 -4.53 -9.75
N GLY A 181 -5.47 -5.52 -10.55
CA GLY A 181 -6.84 -5.96 -10.78
C GLY A 181 -7.36 -6.82 -9.64
N ALA A 182 -8.40 -7.62 -9.91
CA ALA A 182 -9.00 -8.50 -8.91
C ALA A 182 -7.95 -9.42 -8.27
N THR A 183 -7.73 -9.24 -6.97
CA THR A 183 -6.72 -9.95 -6.17
C THR A 183 -7.39 -10.57 -4.96
N TYR A 184 -7.16 -11.87 -4.72
CA TYR A 184 -7.79 -12.60 -3.63
C TYR A 184 -7.35 -12.04 -2.28
N THR A 185 -8.27 -11.36 -1.64
CA THR A 185 -8.13 -10.76 -0.32
C THR A 185 -9.47 -10.88 0.41
N ASN A 186 -9.53 -10.46 1.66
CA ASN A 186 -10.79 -10.48 2.40
C ASN A 186 -11.93 -9.64 1.77
N SER A 187 -11.62 -8.72 0.86
CA SER A 187 -12.64 -7.97 0.10
C SER A 187 -13.44 -8.85 -0.87
N TRP A 188 -12.91 -10.01 -1.25
CA TRP A 188 -13.58 -10.99 -2.10
C TRP A 188 -14.24 -12.14 -1.32
N ALA A 189 -14.10 -12.15 0.02
CA ALA A 189 -14.76 -13.16 0.85
C ALA A 189 -16.29 -13.04 0.71
N GLY A 190 -16.94 -14.12 0.31
CA GLY A 190 -18.39 -14.14 0.09
C GLY A 190 -18.88 -13.62 -1.28
N SER A 191 -18.00 -13.21 -2.18
CA SER A 191 -18.36 -12.75 -3.53
C SER A 191 -18.84 -13.86 -4.46
N GLY A 192 -18.61 -15.14 -4.10
CA GLY A 192 -18.88 -16.29 -4.98
C GLY A 192 -17.83 -16.50 -6.08
N VAL A 193 -16.84 -15.62 -6.20
CA VAL A 193 -15.73 -15.76 -7.16
C VAL A 193 -14.75 -16.81 -6.67
N ALA A 194 -14.43 -17.79 -7.52
CA ALA A 194 -13.43 -18.80 -7.19
C ALA A 194 -12.03 -18.15 -7.02
N PRO A 195 -11.27 -18.51 -5.96
CA PRO A 195 -9.91 -17.98 -5.75
C PRO A 195 -9.01 -18.13 -6.99
N SER A 196 -9.12 -19.24 -7.72
CA SER A 196 -8.36 -19.49 -8.94
C SER A 196 -8.69 -18.58 -10.13
N ARG A 197 -9.76 -17.78 -10.04
CA ARG A 197 -10.19 -16.84 -11.09
C ARG A 197 -9.45 -15.50 -11.01
N ILE A 198 -8.93 -15.16 -9.85
CA ILE A 198 -8.30 -13.87 -9.54
C ILE A 198 -6.86 -14.08 -9.03
N MET A 199 -6.07 -13.01 -9.01
CA MET A 199 -4.65 -13.08 -8.64
C MET A 199 -4.48 -13.39 -7.14
N GLU A 200 -3.34 -13.96 -6.79
CA GLU A 200 -2.89 -14.06 -5.39
C GLU A 200 -2.23 -12.74 -4.95
N ALA A 201 -2.38 -12.40 -3.66
CA ALA A 201 -1.73 -11.20 -3.10
C ALA A 201 -0.21 -11.30 -3.14
N GLU A 202 0.31 -12.52 -3.07
CA GLU A 202 1.72 -12.87 -3.17
C GLU A 202 2.34 -12.48 -4.51
N ASP A 203 1.58 -12.49 -5.61
CA ASP A 203 2.09 -12.09 -6.93
C ASP A 203 2.39 -10.59 -6.96
N ILE A 204 1.52 -9.78 -6.35
CA ILE A 204 1.76 -8.35 -6.18
C ILE A 204 3.00 -8.12 -5.31
N ALA A 205 3.13 -8.86 -4.21
CA ALA A 205 4.27 -8.75 -3.31
C ALA A 205 5.60 -9.11 -3.99
N LYS A 206 5.63 -10.16 -4.81
CA LYS A 206 6.81 -10.56 -5.60
C LYS A 206 7.24 -9.46 -6.55
N MET A 207 6.30 -8.82 -7.26
CA MET A 207 6.62 -7.73 -8.20
C MET A 207 7.14 -6.48 -7.48
N ILE A 208 6.54 -6.12 -6.35
CA ILE A 208 7.04 -5.01 -5.52
C ILE A 208 8.47 -5.32 -5.05
N PHE A 209 8.69 -6.52 -4.50
CA PHE A 209 10.03 -6.92 -4.04
C PHE A 209 11.05 -6.90 -5.19
N ALA A 210 10.73 -7.48 -6.36
CA ALA A 210 11.61 -7.48 -7.53
C ALA A 210 11.99 -6.05 -7.98
N ALA A 211 11.04 -5.10 -7.97
CA ALA A 211 11.30 -3.72 -8.32
C ALA A 211 12.30 -3.03 -7.37
N THR A 212 12.40 -3.48 -6.10
CA THR A 212 13.38 -2.95 -5.14
C THR A 212 14.80 -3.46 -5.38
N GLN A 213 14.98 -4.51 -6.17
CA GLN A 213 16.29 -5.12 -6.44
C GLN A 213 17.02 -4.47 -7.63
N LEU A 214 16.39 -3.52 -8.32
CA LEU A 214 16.97 -2.83 -9.45
C LEU A 214 18.05 -1.83 -9.01
N SER A 215 18.99 -1.58 -9.90
CA SER A 215 20.07 -0.58 -9.69
C SER A 215 19.50 0.81 -9.34
N PRO A 216 20.27 1.68 -8.71
CA PRO A 216 19.82 3.04 -8.37
C PRO A 216 19.30 3.84 -9.59
N GLN A 217 19.83 3.59 -10.77
CA GLN A 217 19.50 4.31 -12.00
C GLN A 217 18.18 3.86 -12.65
N ALA A 218 17.65 2.69 -12.27
CA ALA A 218 16.43 2.16 -12.84
C ALA A 218 15.25 2.29 -11.90
N VAL A 219 14.10 2.70 -12.40
CA VAL A 219 12.81 2.70 -11.70
C VAL A 219 11.77 1.95 -12.55
N VAL A 220 11.00 1.10 -11.91
CA VAL A 220 9.73 0.61 -12.47
C VAL A 220 8.68 1.64 -12.12
N GLU A 221 8.21 2.37 -13.11
CA GLU A 221 7.27 3.46 -12.86
C GLU A 221 5.89 2.96 -12.49
N ASP A 222 5.40 1.97 -13.24
CA ASP A 222 4.07 1.42 -13.06
C ASP A 222 4.10 -0.11 -13.16
N ILE A 223 3.45 -0.78 -12.20
CA ILE A 223 3.24 -2.23 -12.18
C ILE A 223 1.75 -2.48 -12.37
N VAL A 224 1.35 -2.83 -13.58
CA VAL A 224 -0.04 -3.17 -13.91
C VAL A 224 -0.20 -4.69 -13.94
N MET A 225 -1.06 -5.24 -13.10
CA MET A 225 -1.30 -6.68 -13.01
C MET A 225 -2.79 -6.98 -13.04
N ARG A 226 -3.18 -7.97 -13.83
CA ARG A 226 -4.58 -8.39 -13.99
C ARG A 226 -4.69 -9.91 -13.94
N PRO A 227 -5.84 -10.44 -13.54
CA PRO A 227 -6.11 -11.87 -13.73
C PRO A 227 -5.90 -12.29 -15.19
N LEU A 228 -5.39 -13.50 -15.40
CA LEU A 228 -5.11 -14.02 -16.74
C LEU A 228 -6.32 -13.93 -17.68
N LEU A 229 -7.52 -14.15 -17.15
CA LEU A 229 -8.78 -14.09 -17.92
C LEU A 229 -9.43 -12.69 -17.94
N GLY A 230 -8.67 -11.64 -17.60
CA GLY A 230 -9.14 -10.26 -17.53
C GLY A 230 -9.89 -9.94 -16.23
N ASP A 231 -10.41 -8.72 -16.16
CA ASP A 231 -11.14 -8.21 -15.00
C ASP A 231 -12.53 -8.91 -14.84
N LEU A 232 -13.19 -8.69 -13.71
CA LEU A 232 -14.53 -9.20 -13.37
C LEU A 232 -15.57 -8.12 -13.53
#